data_137389c7d9d24ce8b9f07356123314ee
#
_entry.id   137389c7d9d24ce8b9f07356123314ee
#
_cell.length_a   1.000
_cell.length_b   1.000
_cell.length_c   1.000
_cell.angle_alpha   90.00
_cell.angle_beta   90.00
_cell.angle_gamma   90.00
#
_symmetry.space_group_name_H-M   'P 1'
#
loop_
_entity.id
_entity.type
_entity.pdbx_description
1 polymer ?
#
loop_
_entity_poly.entity_id
_entity_poly.type
_entity_poly.pdbx_seq_one_letter_code
_entity_poly.pdbx_strand_id
1 'polypeptide(L)'
;MIVKHVDPEASMDITVWLSGLMALAGVGLGGLLSSRAQDRAWKREEQRRWRDARRATYGEFVSAVREYRLFVSGPDTRVEVWMHPDGTRLIPAIDSEDGECQTKMEASFTAVQMVAREQETVDKAHFLTSIARRVAVARVVYGPGKVPSDLDESLFTAERDFINSARRDLGLLDMNDVPFPQVLADIDNTLREAYRHQSQERAEIRQEEFRHRDDAHNHQ
;
A
#
# COMPACT_ATOMS: atom_id res chain seq x y z
N MET A 1 9.24 34.74 -88.36
CA MET A 1 9.20 33.61 -87.46
C MET A 1 10.33 33.82 -86.45
N ILE A 2 10.03 34.38 -85.26
CA ILE A 2 11.04 34.72 -84.24
C ILE A 2 11.16 33.49 -83.30
N VAL A 3 12.23 32.76 -83.43
CA VAL A 3 12.58 31.72 -82.51
C VAL A 3 13.15 32.38 -81.27
N LYS A 4 12.38 32.36 -80.17
CA LYS A 4 12.79 32.85 -78.87
C LYS A 4 13.82 31.86 -78.31
N HIS A 5 15.08 32.25 -78.28
CA HIS A 5 16.18 31.55 -77.66
C HIS A 5 15.90 31.56 -76.15
N VAL A 6 15.53 30.39 -75.58
CA VAL A 6 15.40 30.24 -74.14
C VAL A 6 16.80 29.92 -73.66
N ASP A 7 17.40 30.86 -72.89
CA ASP A 7 18.72 30.64 -72.28
C ASP A 7 18.72 29.44 -71.35
N PRO A 8 19.50 28.36 -71.60
CA PRO A 8 19.52 27.18 -70.76
C PRO A 8 20.12 27.39 -69.36
N GLU A 9 20.90 28.49 -69.16
CA GLU A 9 21.49 28.79 -67.87
C GLU A 9 20.46 29.25 -66.82
N ALA A 10 19.42 30.03 -67.24
CA ALA A 10 18.37 30.45 -66.33
C ALA A 10 17.50 29.32 -65.77
N SER A 11 17.37 28.17 -66.47
CA SER A 11 16.60 27.02 -66.01
C SER A 11 17.38 26.18 -65.01
N MET A 12 18.70 26.19 -65.05
CA MET A 12 19.57 25.45 -64.15
C MET A 12 19.62 26.06 -62.76
N ASP A 13 19.62 27.39 -62.64
CA ASP A 13 19.60 28.12 -61.36
C ASP A 13 18.29 27.89 -60.58
N ILE A 14 17.15 27.81 -61.25
CA ILE A 14 15.85 27.63 -60.59
C ILE A 14 15.74 26.20 -59.99
N THR A 15 16.26 25.20 -60.69
CA THR A 15 16.24 23.80 -60.18
C THR A 15 17.15 23.63 -58.96
N VAL A 16 18.27 24.27 -58.89
CA VAL A 16 19.18 24.26 -57.72
C VAL A 16 18.54 24.94 -56.53
N TRP A 17 17.90 26.08 -56.72
CA TRP A 17 17.17 26.77 -55.65
C TRP A 17 15.97 25.96 -55.16
N LEU A 18 15.22 25.33 -56.04
CA LEU A 18 14.06 24.50 -55.68
C LEU A 18 14.48 23.26 -54.89
N SER A 19 15.59 22.61 -55.28
CA SER A 19 16.12 21.46 -54.55
C SER A 19 16.63 21.86 -53.15
N GLY A 20 17.27 23.02 -53.01
CA GLY A 20 17.68 23.57 -51.71
C GLY A 20 16.51 23.86 -50.75
N LEU A 21 15.45 24.47 -51.29
CA LEU A 21 14.21 24.71 -50.53
C LEU A 21 13.51 23.43 -50.10
N MET A 22 13.43 22.43 -50.96
CA MET A 22 12.87 21.10 -50.63
C MET A 22 13.70 20.37 -49.58
N ALA A 23 15.03 20.45 -49.63
CA ALA A 23 15.91 19.87 -48.62
C ALA A 23 15.74 20.58 -47.27
N LEU A 24 15.67 21.89 -47.19
CA LEU A 24 15.40 22.66 -46.00
C LEU A 24 14.01 22.35 -45.41
N ALA A 25 12.98 22.25 -46.25
CA ALA A 25 11.64 21.89 -45.84
C ALA A 25 11.62 20.46 -45.27
N GLY A 26 12.34 19.50 -45.86
CA GLY A 26 12.49 18.14 -45.41
C GLY A 26 13.16 18.06 -44.03
N VAL A 27 14.23 18.78 -43.81
CA VAL A 27 14.93 18.90 -42.53
C VAL A 27 14.04 19.52 -41.44
N GLY A 28 13.34 20.60 -41.79
CA GLY A 28 12.42 21.28 -40.88
C GLY A 28 11.25 20.38 -40.44
N LEU A 29 10.60 19.71 -41.40
CA LEU A 29 9.52 18.76 -41.12
C LEU A 29 10.02 17.53 -40.34
N GLY A 30 11.17 16.97 -40.71
CA GLY A 30 11.80 15.86 -40.02
C GLY A 30 12.14 16.21 -38.56
N GLY A 31 12.70 17.40 -38.32
CA GLY A 31 12.99 17.91 -36.99
C GLY A 31 11.74 18.07 -36.12
N LEU A 32 10.67 18.66 -36.70
CA LEU A 32 9.38 18.86 -36.01
C LEU A 32 8.70 17.49 -35.64
N LEU A 33 8.73 16.51 -36.54
CA LEU A 33 8.16 15.19 -36.30
C LEU A 33 8.97 14.42 -35.25
N SER A 34 10.31 14.53 -35.31
CA SER A 34 11.21 13.93 -34.35
C SER A 34 11.02 14.51 -32.94
N SER A 35 10.95 15.84 -32.83
CA SER A 35 10.70 16.54 -31.57
C SER A 35 9.37 16.11 -30.93
N ARG A 36 8.29 16.06 -31.72
CA ARG A 36 6.98 15.62 -31.24
C ARG A 36 6.96 14.13 -30.82
N ALA A 37 7.73 13.27 -31.49
CA ALA A 37 7.87 11.88 -31.13
C ALA A 37 8.64 11.73 -29.80
N GLN A 38 9.70 12.51 -29.61
CA GLN A 38 10.47 12.56 -28.37
C GLN A 38 9.63 13.08 -27.20
N ASP A 39 8.87 14.16 -27.38
CA ASP A 39 7.97 14.68 -26.34
C ASP A 39 6.92 13.65 -25.89
N ARG A 40 6.38 12.88 -26.84
CA ARG A 40 5.43 11.81 -26.52
C ARG A 40 6.10 10.65 -25.79
N ALA A 41 7.32 10.28 -26.18
CA ALA A 41 8.09 9.25 -25.52
C ALA A 41 8.45 9.66 -24.09
N TRP A 42 8.91 10.91 -23.89
CA TRP A 42 9.21 11.49 -22.59
C TRP A 42 7.99 11.50 -21.67
N LYS A 43 6.85 12.00 -22.13
CA LYS A 43 5.60 12.01 -21.34
C LYS A 43 5.15 10.60 -20.91
N ARG A 44 5.30 9.60 -21.80
CA ARG A 44 4.97 8.21 -21.46
C ARG A 44 5.91 7.65 -20.40
N GLU A 45 7.19 7.95 -20.52
CA GLU A 45 8.20 7.49 -19.55
C GLU A 45 7.99 8.14 -18.18
N GLU A 46 7.72 9.44 -18.15
CA GLU A 46 7.38 10.16 -16.92
C GLU A 46 6.12 9.59 -16.25
N GLN A 47 5.07 9.32 -17.03
CA GLN A 47 3.85 8.69 -16.53
C GLN A 47 4.09 7.26 -15.99
N ARG A 48 5.03 6.51 -16.57
CA ARG A 48 5.43 5.20 -16.06
C ARG A 48 6.14 5.35 -14.72
N ARG A 49 7.14 6.23 -14.63
CA ARG A 49 7.88 6.48 -13.38
C ARG A 49 6.96 6.90 -12.25
N TRP A 50 6.01 7.79 -12.50
CA TRP A 50 5.04 8.19 -11.51
C TRP A 50 4.10 7.06 -11.07
N ARG A 51 3.71 6.18 -11.99
CA ARG A 51 2.91 4.99 -11.63
C ARG A 51 3.71 4.01 -10.79
N ASP A 52 4.96 3.77 -11.16
CA ASP A 52 5.83 2.85 -10.44
C ASP A 52 6.16 3.39 -9.04
N ALA A 53 6.43 4.69 -8.91
CA ALA A 53 6.61 5.33 -7.63
C ALA A 53 5.37 5.20 -6.72
N ARG A 54 4.18 5.49 -7.24
CA ARG A 54 2.91 5.30 -6.49
C ARG A 54 2.69 3.86 -6.07
N ARG A 55 2.92 2.92 -6.98
CA ARG A 55 2.78 1.48 -6.68
C ARG A 55 3.71 1.05 -5.55
N ALA A 56 4.96 1.49 -5.56
CA ALA A 56 5.92 1.23 -4.51
C ALA A 56 5.45 1.82 -3.17
N THR A 57 5.08 3.11 -3.15
CA THR A 57 4.59 3.80 -1.96
C THR A 57 3.36 3.13 -1.35
N TYR A 58 2.38 2.74 -2.17
CA TYR A 58 1.18 2.05 -1.67
C TYR A 58 1.51 0.67 -1.09
N GLY A 59 2.44 -0.07 -1.71
CA GLY A 59 2.93 -1.35 -1.20
C GLY A 59 3.66 -1.19 0.13
N GLU A 60 4.53 -0.20 0.26
CA GLU A 60 5.25 0.12 1.48
C GLU A 60 4.30 0.51 2.62
N PHE A 61 3.27 1.30 2.33
CA PHE A 61 2.27 1.67 3.33
C PHE A 61 1.50 0.46 3.85
N VAL A 62 1.00 -0.42 2.99
CA VAL A 62 0.32 -1.66 3.42
C VAL A 62 1.25 -2.52 4.26
N SER A 63 2.51 -2.67 3.84
CA SER A 63 3.52 -3.44 4.58
C SER A 63 3.78 -2.84 5.96
N ALA A 64 3.89 -1.51 6.06
CA ALA A 64 4.12 -0.81 7.33
C ALA A 64 2.92 -0.95 8.29
N VAL A 65 1.68 -0.89 7.78
CA VAL A 65 0.48 -1.14 8.59
C VAL A 65 0.42 -2.58 9.11
N ARG A 66 0.76 -3.57 8.27
CA ARG A 66 0.82 -4.98 8.68
C ARG A 66 1.91 -5.22 9.72
N GLU A 67 3.07 -4.64 9.55
CA GLU A 67 4.18 -4.70 10.50
C GLU A 67 3.79 -4.09 11.84
N TYR A 68 3.16 -2.91 11.83
CA TYR A 68 2.61 -2.27 13.03
C TYR A 68 1.59 -3.16 13.73
N ARG A 69 0.66 -3.77 12.98
CA ARG A 69 -0.34 -4.69 13.53
C ARG A 69 0.31 -5.92 14.18
N LEU A 70 1.27 -6.55 13.51
CA LEU A 70 1.99 -7.72 14.05
C LEU A 70 2.74 -7.35 15.32
N PHE A 71 3.42 -6.23 15.33
CA PHE A 71 4.10 -5.69 16.49
C PHE A 71 3.11 -5.49 17.64
N VAL A 72 2.05 -4.73 17.42
CA VAL A 72 1.01 -4.48 18.44
C VAL A 72 0.37 -5.77 18.96
N SER A 73 0.24 -6.81 18.14
CA SER A 73 -0.32 -8.11 18.56
C SER A 73 0.67 -9.01 19.33
N GLY A 74 1.96 -8.66 19.33
CA GLY A 74 3.01 -9.43 19.99
C GLY A 74 2.83 -9.48 21.53
N PRO A 75 3.16 -10.58 22.22
CA PRO A 75 2.92 -10.72 23.66
C PRO A 75 3.74 -9.74 24.50
N ASP A 76 4.94 -9.41 24.06
CA ASP A 76 5.91 -8.63 24.84
C ASP A 76 5.86 -7.12 24.55
N THR A 77 4.99 -6.68 23.63
CA THR A 77 4.91 -5.27 23.24
C THR A 77 4.30 -4.43 24.35
N ARG A 78 5.01 -3.39 24.75
CA ARG A 78 4.52 -2.38 25.68
C ARG A 78 3.90 -1.24 24.89
N VAL A 79 2.58 -1.09 25.03
CA VAL A 79 1.83 0.03 24.47
C VAL A 79 1.25 0.82 25.64
N GLU A 80 1.54 2.09 25.70
CA GLU A 80 0.89 3.04 26.60
C GLU A 80 -0.26 3.75 25.89
N VAL A 81 -1.22 4.25 26.65
CA VAL A 81 -2.36 4.97 26.09
C VAL A 81 -2.52 6.29 26.82
N TRP A 82 -2.59 7.35 26.04
CA TRP A 82 -2.77 8.71 26.53
C TRP A 82 -4.10 9.26 26.05
N MET A 83 -4.75 10.07 26.91
CA MET A 83 -5.92 10.79 26.49
C MET A 83 -5.50 11.98 25.61
N HIS A 84 -6.12 12.10 24.43
CA HIS A 84 -5.92 13.29 23.59
C HIS A 84 -6.34 14.55 24.37
N PRO A 85 -5.66 15.71 24.20
CA PRO A 85 -5.97 16.94 24.94
C PRO A 85 -7.42 17.42 24.84
N ASP A 86 -8.13 17.07 23.75
CA ASP A 86 -9.55 17.37 23.57
C ASP A 86 -10.48 16.42 24.37
N GLY A 87 -9.94 15.41 25.05
CA GLY A 87 -10.69 14.44 25.84
C GLY A 87 -11.56 13.46 25.03
N THR A 88 -11.49 13.48 23.71
CA THR A 88 -12.42 12.71 22.84
C THR A 88 -11.90 11.34 22.44
N ARG A 89 -10.59 11.12 22.49
CA ARG A 89 -9.97 9.88 21.97
C ARG A 89 -8.70 9.51 22.74
N LEU A 90 -8.42 8.21 22.73
CA LEU A 90 -7.18 7.65 23.24
C LEU A 90 -6.14 7.55 22.11
N ILE A 91 -4.89 7.87 22.42
CA ILE A 91 -3.76 7.80 21.51
C ILE A 91 -2.82 6.71 22.02
N PRO A 92 -2.46 5.71 21.21
CA PRO A 92 -1.43 4.75 21.57
C PRO A 92 -0.06 5.46 21.49
N ALA A 93 0.76 5.28 22.50
CA ALA A 93 2.16 5.63 22.53
C ALA A 93 2.96 4.34 22.70
N ILE A 94 3.89 4.12 21.82
CA ILE A 94 4.83 3.00 21.87
C ILE A 94 6.16 3.58 22.34
N ASP A 95 6.81 2.89 23.26
CA ASP A 95 8.09 3.35 23.81
C ASP A 95 9.11 3.56 22.67
N SER A 96 10.00 4.54 22.84
CA SER A 96 10.92 5.01 21.80
C SER A 96 11.83 3.92 21.23
N GLU A 97 12.17 2.90 22.03
CA GLU A 97 12.98 1.76 21.57
C GLU A 97 12.18 0.83 20.63
N ASP A 98 10.86 0.74 20.82
CA ASP A 98 9.96 -0.11 20.05
C ASP A 98 9.10 0.67 19.05
N GLY A 99 9.20 1.99 19.02
CA GLY A 99 8.36 2.91 18.24
C GLY A 99 8.67 2.96 16.73
N GLU A 100 9.67 2.22 16.25
CA GLU A 100 10.09 2.26 14.84
C GLU A 100 8.95 1.87 13.88
N CYS A 101 8.16 0.86 14.22
CA CYS A 101 7.04 0.41 13.38
C CYS A 101 5.92 1.46 13.30
N GLN A 102 5.65 2.21 14.38
CA GLN A 102 4.69 3.31 14.36
C GLN A 102 5.21 4.45 13.49
N THR A 103 6.45 4.86 13.68
CA THR A 103 7.10 5.91 12.89
C THR A 103 7.12 5.56 11.40
N LYS A 104 7.41 4.31 11.06
CA LYS A 104 7.39 3.78 9.70
C LYS A 104 5.99 3.84 9.08
N MET A 105 4.96 3.45 9.82
CA MET A 105 3.58 3.54 9.36
C MET A 105 3.17 5.01 9.12
N GLU A 106 3.53 5.93 10.00
CA GLU A 106 3.21 7.35 9.85
C GLU A 106 3.97 8.01 8.70
N ALA A 107 5.25 7.67 8.52
CA ALA A 107 6.05 8.15 7.40
C ALA A 107 5.53 7.63 6.06
N SER A 108 5.16 6.34 5.99
CA SER A 108 4.58 5.75 4.78
C SER A 108 3.19 6.32 4.47
N PHE A 109 2.37 6.64 5.47
CA PHE A 109 1.12 7.37 5.29
C PHE A 109 1.37 8.76 4.69
N THR A 110 2.35 9.50 5.23
CA THR A 110 2.74 10.81 4.68
C THR A 110 3.19 10.69 3.23
N ALA A 111 3.95 9.65 2.89
CA ALA A 111 4.35 9.39 1.50
C ALA A 111 3.13 9.14 0.58
N VAL A 112 2.11 8.41 1.05
CA VAL A 112 0.84 8.25 0.31
C VAL A 112 0.18 9.60 0.05
N GLN A 113 0.10 10.49 1.05
CA GLN A 113 -0.46 11.83 0.88
C GLN A 113 0.25 12.66 -0.19
N MET A 114 1.55 12.46 -0.36
CA MET A 114 2.36 13.19 -1.35
C MET A 114 2.21 12.66 -2.78
N VAL A 115 1.91 11.38 -2.96
CA VAL A 115 1.93 10.75 -4.29
C VAL A 115 0.55 10.37 -4.84
N ALA A 116 -0.45 10.24 -3.96
CA ALA A 116 -1.80 9.87 -4.37
C ALA A 116 -2.40 10.96 -5.26
N ARG A 117 -3.01 10.53 -6.34
CA ARG A 117 -3.70 11.40 -7.30
C ARG A 117 -5.14 11.67 -6.86
N GLU A 118 -5.79 10.65 -6.30
CA GLU A 118 -7.19 10.70 -5.91
C GLU A 118 -7.31 10.91 -4.39
N GLN A 119 -8.13 11.86 -3.98
CA GLN A 119 -8.38 12.17 -2.56
C GLN A 119 -8.94 10.94 -1.81
N GLU A 120 -9.78 10.14 -2.48
CA GLU A 120 -10.32 8.91 -1.90
C GLU A 120 -9.21 7.98 -1.38
N THR A 121 -8.08 7.86 -2.11
CA THR A 121 -6.96 7.02 -1.69
C THR A 121 -6.31 7.53 -0.40
N VAL A 122 -6.20 8.85 -0.26
CA VAL A 122 -5.71 9.49 0.97
C VAL A 122 -6.68 9.24 2.13
N ASP A 123 -7.97 9.39 1.90
CA ASP A 123 -9.00 9.19 2.92
C ASP A 123 -9.04 7.74 3.42
N LYS A 124 -8.92 6.77 2.50
CA LYS A 124 -8.84 5.35 2.86
C LYS A 124 -7.55 5.01 3.62
N ALA A 125 -6.41 5.59 3.24
CA ALA A 125 -5.16 5.44 3.97
C ALA A 125 -5.26 6.02 5.40
N HIS A 126 -5.84 7.20 5.55
CA HIS A 126 -6.09 7.83 6.85
C HIS A 126 -7.02 6.97 7.72
N PHE A 127 -8.10 6.45 7.14
CA PHE A 127 -9.01 5.56 7.86
C PHE A 127 -8.31 4.28 8.32
N LEU A 128 -7.54 3.63 7.45
CA LEU A 128 -6.75 2.43 7.78
C LEU A 128 -5.77 2.69 8.93
N THR A 129 -5.00 3.79 8.86
CA THR A 129 -4.09 4.21 9.94
C THR A 129 -4.84 4.42 11.26
N SER A 130 -6.03 5.05 11.18
CA SER A 130 -6.86 5.32 12.37
C SER A 130 -7.39 4.05 13.02
N ILE A 131 -7.80 3.06 12.23
CA ILE A 131 -8.24 1.75 12.74
C ILE A 131 -7.05 0.99 13.33
N ALA A 132 -5.89 0.97 12.67
CA ALA A 132 -4.68 0.31 13.20
C ALA A 132 -4.29 0.85 14.58
N ARG A 133 -4.34 2.16 14.77
CA ARG A 133 -4.10 2.78 16.09
C ARG A 133 -5.16 2.37 17.13
N ARG A 134 -6.42 2.22 16.75
CA ARG A 134 -7.49 1.74 17.66
C ARG A 134 -7.29 0.31 18.10
N VAL A 135 -6.74 -0.55 17.24
CA VAL A 135 -6.35 -1.93 17.63
C VAL A 135 -5.30 -1.89 18.74
N ALA A 136 -4.31 -1.01 18.64
CA ALA A 136 -3.31 -0.82 19.70
C ALA A 136 -3.94 -0.37 21.02
N VAL A 137 -4.86 0.61 20.96
CA VAL A 137 -5.61 1.07 22.15
C VAL A 137 -6.47 -0.05 22.75
N ALA A 138 -7.21 -0.78 21.91
CA ALA A 138 -8.06 -1.89 22.36
C ALA A 138 -7.26 -2.97 23.06
N ARG A 139 -6.06 -3.28 22.57
CA ARG A 139 -5.16 -4.23 23.25
C ARG A 139 -4.81 -3.79 24.67
N VAL A 140 -4.55 -2.50 24.90
CA VAL A 140 -4.27 -1.99 26.25
C VAL A 140 -5.50 -2.09 27.14
N VAL A 141 -6.68 -1.72 26.61
CA VAL A 141 -7.94 -1.69 27.36
C VAL A 141 -8.46 -3.08 27.69
N TYR A 142 -8.44 -4.01 26.74
CA TYR A 142 -9.00 -5.34 26.89
C TYR A 142 -7.97 -6.42 27.26
N GLY A 143 -6.69 -6.14 27.07
CA GLY A 143 -5.57 -7.04 27.27
C GLY A 143 -5.17 -7.85 26.04
N PRO A 144 -3.98 -8.47 26.09
CA PRO A 144 -3.45 -9.28 24.98
C PRO A 144 -4.41 -10.41 24.59
N GLY A 145 -4.65 -10.57 23.28
CA GLY A 145 -5.52 -11.63 22.75
C GLY A 145 -7.02 -11.46 23.00
N LYS A 146 -7.44 -10.32 23.58
CA LYS A 146 -8.86 -10.00 23.86
C LYS A 146 -9.38 -8.81 23.05
N VAL A 147 -8.69 -8.44 21.99
CA VAL A 147 -9.17 -7.41 21.06
C VAL A 147 -10.50 -7.86 20.47
N PRO A 148 -11.53 -7.00 20.44
CA PRO A 148 -12.81 -7.33 19.86
C PRO A 148 -12.67 -7.75 18.39
N SER A 149 -13.33 -8.84 17.98
CA SER A 149 -13.25 -9.40 16.63
C SER A 149 -13.77 -8.45 15.54
N ASP A 150 -14.75 -7.61 15.88
CA ASP A 150 -15.31 -6.59 15.00
C ASP A 150 -14.28 -5.50 14.65
N LEU A 151 -13.34 -5.21 15.54
CA LEU A 151 -12.26 -4.27 15.29
C LEU A 151 -11.22 -4.86 14.34
N ASP A 152 -10.88 -6.15 14.48
CA ASP A 152 -10.01 -6.86 13.55
C ASP A 152 -10.65 -6.96 12.16
N GLU A 153 -11.95 -7.28 12.08
CA GLU A 153 -12.70 -7.31 10.81
C GLU A 153 -12.74 -5.92 10.15
N SER A 154 -12.93 -4.88 10.96
CA SER A 154 -12.88 -3.49 10.49
C SER A 154 -11.50 -3.13 9.92
N LEU A 155 -10.42 -3.62 10.53
CA LEU A 155 -9.06 -3.40 10.03
C LEU A 155 -8.84 -4.08 8.67
N PHE A 156 -9.25 -5.34 8.52
CA PHE A 156 -9.15 -6.05 7.23
C PHE A 156 -9.99 -5.38 6.14
N THR A 157 -11.18 -4.92 6.49
CA THR A 157 -12.05 -4.18 5.56
C THR A 157 -11.42 -2.87 5.14
N ALA A 158 -10.85 -2.10 6.07
CA ALA A 158 -10.16 -0.86 5.79
C ALA A 158 -8.91 -1.07 4.89
N GLU A 159 -8.15 -2.13 5.13
CA GLU A 159 -7.00 -2.50 4.31
C GLU A 159 -7.42 -2.83 2.87
N ARG A 160 -8.47 -3.65 2.71
CA ARG A 160 -9.03 -3.99 1.40
C ARG A 160 -9.54 -2.76 0.65
N ASP A 161 -10.26 -1.88 1.34
CA ASP A 161 -10.80 -0.64 0.78
C ASP A 161 -9.67 0.28 0.30
N PHE A 162 -8.59 0.41 1.09
CA PHE A 162 -7.41 1.15 0.68
C PHE A 162 -6.76 0.53 -0.56
N ILE A 163 -6.55 -0.78 -0.57
CA ILE A 163 -5.95 -1.48 -1.73
C ILE A 163 -6.78 -1.25 -2.98
N ASN A 164 -8.11 -1.34 -2.92
CA ASN A 164 -8.99 -1.10 -4.07
C ASN A 164 -8.92 0.36 -4.52
N SER A 165 -8.92 1.33 -3.62
CA SER A 165 -8.74 2.73 -3.97
C SER A 165 -7.38 3.00 -4.61
N ALA A 166 -6.29 2.45 -4.07
CA ALA A 166 -4.95 2.54 -4.63
C ALA A 166 -4.86 1.89 -6.03
N ARG A 167 -5.57 0.77 -6.26
CA ARG A 167 -5.66 0.14 -7.58
C ARG A 167 -6.36 1.04 -8.59
N ARG A 168 -7.48 1.67 -8.21
CA ARG A 168 -8.19 2.64 -9.07
C ARG A 168 -7.31 3.84 -9.40
N ASP A 169 -6.57 4.37 -8.43
CA ASP A 169 -5.63 5.48 -8.64
C ASP A 169 -4.50 5.12 -9.63
N LEU A 170 -4.11 3.86 -9.69
CA LEU A 170 -3.17 3.30 -10.66
C LEU A 170 -3.81 2.94 -12.02
N GLY A 171 -5.14 3.08 -12.15
CA GLY A 171 -5.90 2.68 -13.35
C GLY A 171 -6.09 1.17 -13.48
N LEU A 172 -6.07 0.44 -12.37
CA LEU A 172 -6.33 -0.99 -12.30
C LEU A 172 -7.77 -1.25 -11.83
N LEU A 173 -8.33 -2.39 -12.19
CA LEU A 173 -9.63 -2.83 -11.70
C LEU A 173 -9.55 -3.18 -10.21
N ASP A 174 -10.67 -3.00 -9.49
CA ASP A 174 -10.80 -3.46 -8.11
C ASP A 174 -10.52 -4.95 -8.01
N MET A 175 -10.01 -5.36 -6.86
CA MET A 175 -10.02 -6.78 -6.54
C MET A 175 -11.46 -7.17 -6.25
N ASN A 176 -11.98 -8.10 -7.04
CA ASN A 176 -13.24 -8.74 -6.69
C ASN A 176 -13.05 -9.42 -5.33
N ASP A 177 -14.08 -9.39 -4.50
CA ASP A 177 -14.12 -10.26 -3.34
C ASP A 177 -13.98 -11.70 -3.87
N VAL A 178 -12.78 -12.24 -3.73
CA VAL A 178 -12.61 -13.68 -3.93
C VAL A 178 -13.36 -14.30 -2.76
N PRO A 179 -14.52 -14.95 -3.01
CA PRO A 179 -15.22 -15.60 -1.92
C PRO A 179 -14.21 -16.55 -1.29
N PHE A 180 -14.06 -16.45 0.04
CA PHE A 180 -13.20 -17.37 0.79
C PHE A 180 -13.65 -18.78 0.40
N PRO A 181 -12.82 -19.59 -0.25
CA PRO A 181 -13.27 -20.91 -0.65
C PRO A 181 -13.79 -21.64 0.59
N GLN A 182 -14.97 -22.26 0.47
CA GLN A 182 -15.58 -23.03 1.58
C GLN A 182 -14.54 -23.96 2.23
N VAL A 183 -13.64 -24.49 1.41
CA VAL A 183 -12.51 -25.33 1.86
C VAL A 183 -11.61 -24.63 2.90
N LEU A 184 -11.34 -23.32 2.75
CA LEU A 184 -10.52 -22.58 3.72
C LEU A 184 -11.28 -22.36 5.04
N ALA A 185 -12.58 -22.07 4.97
CA ALA A 185 -13.43 -21.97 6.16
C ALA A 185 -13.50 -23.30 6.92
N ASP A 186 -13.57 -24.43 6.21
CA ASP A 186 -13.57 -25.77 6.80
C ASP A 186 -12.22 -26.10 7.44
N ILE A 187 -11.11 -25.74 6.79
CA ILE A 187 -9.75 -25.88 7.35
C ILE A 187 -9.61 -25.05 8.63
N ASP A 188 -10.05 -23.78 8.62
CA ASP A 188 -9.97 -22.90 9.78
C ASP A 188 -10.82 -23.39 10.95
N ASN A 189 -11.98 -24.00 10.67
CA ASN A 189 -12.81 -24.63 11.68
C ASN A 189 -12.09 -25.84 12.30
N THR A 190 -11.52 -26.70 11.46
CA THR A 190 -10.76 -27.87 11.91
C THR A 190 -9.55 -27.47 12.77
N LEU A 191 -8.79 -26.45 12.33
CA LEU A 191 -7.65 -25.94 13.11
C LEU A 191 -8.07 -25.36 14.46
N ARG A 192 -9.19 -24.64 14.49
CA ARG A 192 -9.77 -24.05 15.70
C ARG A 192 -10.21 -25.12 16.70
N GLU A 193 -10.81 -26.18 16.22
CA GLU A 193 -11.20 -27.33 17.05
C GLU A 193 -9.97 -28.06 17.61
N ALA A 194 -8.98 -28.35 16.78
CA ALA A 194 -7.73 -28.97 17.20
C ALA A 194 -7.00 -28.11 18.26
N TYR A 195 -6.95 -26.79 18.08
CA TYR A 195 -6.36 -25.89 19.07
C TYR A 195 -7.11 -25.89 20.42
N ARG A 196 -8.45 -25.92 20.38
CA ARG A 196 -9.25 -26.01 21.61
C ARG A 196 -8.97 -27.29 22.37
N HIS A 197 -8.95 -28.45 21.69
CA HIS A 197 -8.61 -29.74 22.29
C HIS A 197 -7.22 -29.73 22.93
N GLN A 198 -6.22 -29.26 22.22
CA GLN A 198 -4.87 -29.17 22.76
C GLN A 198 -4.76 -28.23 23.97
N SER A 199 -5.53 -27.13 23.95
CA SER A 199 -5.56 -26.16 25.05
C SER A 199 -6.24 -26.74 26.30
N GLN A 200 -7.28 -27.57 26.13
CA GLN A 200 -7.95 -28.29 27.21
C GLN A 200 -7.03 -29.36 27.83
N GLU A 201 -6.40 -30.17 26.99
CA GLU A 201 -5.45 -31.20 27.42
C GLU A 201 -4.29 -30.61 28.25
N ARG A 202 -3.71 -29.47 27.77
CA ARG A 202 -2.67 -28.75 28.53
C ARG A 202 -3.17 -28.15 29.85
N ALA A 203 -4.46 -27.79 29.92
CA ALA A 203 -5.05 -27.31 31.18
C ALA A 203 -5.27 -28.45 32.18
N GLU A 204 -5.71 -29.60 31.70
CA GLU A 204 -5.90 -30.81 32.51
C GLU A 204 -4.57 -31.32 33.10
N ILE A 205 -3.53 -31.43 32.26
CA ILE A 205 -2.19 -31.81 32.70
C ILE A 205 -1.67 -30.85 33.79
N ARG A 206 -1.83 -29.56 33.62
CA ARG A 206 -1.44 -28.56 34.62
C ARG A 206 -2.22 -28.71 35.94
N GLN A 207 -3.51 -29.04 35.88
CA GLN A 207 -4.32 -29.27 37.07
C GLN A 207 -3.90 -30.54 37.82
N GLU A 208 -3.53 -31.60 37.11
CA GLU A 208 -3.02 -32.85 37.71
C GLU A 208 -1.66 -32.62 38.38
N GLU A 209 -0.74 -31.88 37.72
CA GLU A 209 0.54 -31.51 38.30
C GLU A 209 0.38 -30.69 39.59
N PHE A 210 -0.59 -29.78 39.64
CA PHE A 210 -0.92 -28.98 40.81
C PHE A 210 -1.43 -29.87 41.96
N ARG A 211 -2.35 -30.80 41.67
CA ARG A 211 -2.88 -31.75 42.69
C ARG A 211 -1.78 -32.61 43.27
N HIS A 212 -0.92 -33.19 42.44
CA HIS A 212 0.19 -34.02 42.93
C HIS A 212 1.21 -33.22 43.78
N ARG A 213 1.37 -31.95 43.51
CA ARG A 213 2.26 -31.06 44.29
C ARG A 213 1.66 -30.76 45.68
N ASP A 214 0.36 -30.51 45.74
CA ASP A 214 -0.35 -30.25 47.00
C ASP A 214 -0.42 -31.50 47.89
N ASP A 215 -0.64 -32.70 47.32
CA ASP A 215 -0.63 -33.97 48.03
C ASP A 215 0.76 -34.28 48.60
N ALA A 216 1.82 -33.99 47.86
CA ALA A 216 3.21 -34.17 48.32
C ALA A 216 3.57 -33.23 49.50
N HIS A 217 2.94 -32.05 49.58
CA HIS A 217 3.20 -31.08 50.66
C HIS A 217 2.44 -31.37 51.94
N ASN A 218 1.28 -32.05 51.83
CA ASN A 218 0.44 -32.43 52.99
C ASN A 218 0.89 -33.70 53.69
N HIS A 219 1.87 -34.44 53.14
CA HIS A 219 2.43 -35.67 53.72
C HIS A 219 3.81 -35.50 54.38
N GLN A 220 4.30 -34.25 54.48
CA GLN A 220 5.48 -33.90 55.28
C GLN A 220 5.08 -33.18 56.59
#